data_c81b3b223ddb0155484c43b1a6b2a9a9
#
_entry.id   c81b3b223ddb0155484c43b1a6b2a9a9
#
_cell.length_a   1.000
_cell.length_b   1.000
_cell.length_c   1.000
_cell.angle_alpha   90.00
_cell.angle_beta   90.00
_cell.angle_gamma   90.00
#
_symmetry.space_group_name_H-M   'P 1'
#
loop_
_entity.id
_entity.type
_entity.pdbx_description
1 polymer ?
#
loop_
_entity_poly.entity_id
_entity_poly.type
_entity_poly.pdbx_seq_one_letter_code
_entity_poly.pdbx_strand_id
1 'polypeptide(L)' 'MSISRASIKKIIKDSQNLKMTDGAAEAIAAMLEEKAARIAKYAVERAKKNNRDAVLAEDVDSYRMKFGD' A
#
# COMPACT_ATOMS: atom_id res chain seq x y z
N MET A 1 7.15 -2.87 6.23
CA MET A 1 6.28 -3.93 5.69
C MET A 1 6.75 -4.28 4.29
N SER A 2 6.95 -5.53 4.01
CA SER A 2 7.34 -5.93 2.66
C SER A 2 6.23 -6.79 2.04
N ILE A 3 6.01 -6.57 0.74
CA ILE A 3 5.01 -7.29 -0.04
C ILE A 3 5.75 -8.36 -0.82
N SER A 4 5.35 -9.62 -0.66
CA SER A 4 6.07 -10.72 -1.29
C SER A 4 5.79 -10.79 -2.79
N ARG A 5 6.81 -11.22 -3.56
CA ARG A 5 6.67 -11.45 -4.99
C ARG A 5 5.59 -12.49 -5.28
N ALA A 6 5.50 -13.50 -4.43
CA ALA A 6 4.52 -14.57 -4.59
C ALA A 6 3.08 -14.04 -4.52
N SER A 7 2.81 -13.10 -3.59
CA SER A 7 1.49 -12.49 -3.47
C SER A 7 1.12 -11.70 -4.72
N ILE A 8 2.06 -10.95 -5.27
CA ILE A 8 1.83 -10.14 -6.48
C ILE A 8 1.61 -11.04 -7.69
N LYS A 9 2.42 -12.09 -7.83
CA LYS A 9 2.26 -13.06 -8.92
C LYS A 9 0.89 -13.72 -8.89
N LYS A 10 0.41 -14.05 -7.68
CA LYS A 10 -0.90 -14.66 -7.51
C LYS A 10 -2.03 -13.72 -7.95
N ILE A 11 -1.95 -12.45 -7.59
CA ILE A 11 -2.93 -11.45 -7.99
C ILE A 11 -3.03 -11.37 -9.51
N ILE A 12 -1.91 -11.29 -10.20
CA ILE A 12 -1.88 -11.20 -11.67
C ILE A 12 -2.38 -12.50 -12.30
N LYS A 13 -1.95 -13.65 -11.79
CA LYS A 13 -2.39 -14.95 -12.30
C LYS A 13 -3.90 -15.12 -12.19
N ASP A 14 -4.46 -14.75 -11.04
CA ASP A 14 -5.90 -14.90 -10.80
C ASP A 14 -6.71 -13.94 -11.68
N SER A 15 -6.17 -12.75 -11.98
CA SER A 15 -6.88 -11.73 -12.76
C SER A 15 -6.79 -11.94 -14.26
N GLN A 16 -5.60 -12.25 -14.76
CA GLN A 16 -5.27 -12.18 -16.19
C GLN A 16 -4.84 -13.51 -16.80
N ASN A 17 -4.62 -14.53 -15.97
CA ASN A 17 -4.10 -15.81 -16.39
C ASN A 17 -2.78 -15.69 -17.17
N LEU A 18 -1.96 -14.72 -16.82
CA LEU A 18 -0.64 -14.48 -17.41
C LEU A 18 0.45 -14.77 -16.40
N LYS A 19 1.62 -15.09 -16.92
CA LYS A 19 2.82 -15.26 -16.08
C LYS A 19 3.48 -13.91 -15.86
N MET A 20 4.06 -13.74 -14.66
CA MET A 20 4.79 -12.53 -14.32
C MET A 20 6.23 -12.91 -13.96
N THR A 21 7.19 -12.17 -14.48
CA THR A 21 8.60 -12.38 -14.13
C THR A 21 8.89 -11.89 -12.72
N ASP A 22 9.94 -12.42 -12.10
CA ASP A 22 10.38 -11.99 -10.77
C ASP A 22 10.71 -10.50 -10.75
N GLY A 23 11.38 -10.00 -11.80
CA GLY A 23 11.72 -8.59 -11.90
C GLY A 23 10.48 -7.69 -11.92
N ALA A 24 9.45 -8.10 -12.66
CA ALA A 24 8.19 -7.34 -12.69
C ALA A 24 7.50 -7.34 -11.32
N ALA A 25 7.48 -8.49 -10.63
CA ALA A 25 6.89 -8.58 -9.30
C ALA A 25 7.66 -7.73 -8.28
N GLU A 26 8.99 -7.71 -8.36
CA GLU A 26 9.82 -6.87 -7.50
C GLU A 26 9.55 -5.38 -7.73
N ALA A 27 9.40 -4.98 -8.99
CA ALA A 27 9.10 -3.59 -9.34
C ALA A 27 7.76 -3.16 -8.74
N ILE A 28 6.74 -4.00 -8.86
CA ILE A 28 5.42 -3.71 -8.26
C ILE A 28 5.52 -3.64 -6.75
N ALA A 29 6.23 -4.58 -6.12
CA ALA A 29 6.41 -4.59 -4.67
C ALA A 29 7.07 -3.30 -4.18
N ALA A 30 8.11 -2.84 -4.87
CA ALA A 30 8.79 -1.59 -4.52
C ALA A 30 7.85 -0.39 -4.61
N MET A 31 7.04 -0.30 -5.66
CA MET A 31 6.07 0.78 -5.81
C MET A 31 5.00 0.76 -4.72
N LEU A 32 4.52 -0.42 -4.36
CA LEU A 32 3.52 -0.57 -3.30
C LEU A 32 4.10 -0.22 -1.93
N GLU A 33 5.35 -0.59 -1.68
CA GLU A 33 6.02 -0.23 -0.42
C GLU A 33 6.21 1.27 -0.30
N GLU A 34 6.58 1.96 -1.38
CA GLU A 34 6.68 3.41 -1.40
C GLU A 34 5.34 4.07 -1.12
N LYS A 35 4.29 3.59 -1.78
CA LYS A 35 2.94 4.13 -1.57
C LYS A 35 2.47 3.87 -0.14
N ALA A 36 2.72 2.66 0.38
CA ALA A 36 2.35 2.32 1.75
C ALA A 36 3.06 3.23 2.76
N ALA A 37 4.35 3.55 2.52
CA ALA A 37 5.10 4.45 3.39
C ALA A 37 4.51 5.85 3.41
N ARG A 38 4.10 6.38 2.24
CA ARG A 38 3.47 7.69 2.17
C ARG A 38 2.13 7.73 2.90
N ILE A 39 1.32 6.70 2.70
CA ILE A 39 0.02 6.59 3.36
C ILE A 39 0.21 6.50 4.87
N ALA A 40 1.15 5.68 5.33
CA ALA A 40 1.44 5.50 6.75
C ALA A 40 1.88 6.81 7.39
N LYS A 41 2.76 7.57 6.73
CA LYS A 41 3.22 8.86 7.23
C LYS A 41 2.05 9.83 7.41
N TYR A 42 1.21 9.94 6.41
CA TYR A 42 0.03 10.80 6.46
C TYR A 42 -0.90 10.38 7.61
N ALA A 43 -1.19 9.09 7.70
CA ALA A 43 -2.11 8.57 8.71
C ALA A 43 -1.60 8.79 10.13
N VAL A 44 -0.28 8.60 10.36
CA VAL A 44 0.33 8.86 11.66
C VAL A 44 0.24 10.33 12.02
N GLU A 45 0.55 11.23 11.08
CA GLU A 45 0.47 12.67 11.33
C GLU A 45 -0.95 13.09 11.66
N ARG A 46 -1.94 12.53 10.95
CA ARG A 46 -3.34 12.83 11.21
C ARG A 46 -3.78 12.35 12.60
N ALA A 47 -3.37 11.14 12.99
CA ALA A 47 -3.66 10.61 14.32
C ALA A 47 -3.07 11.50 15.41
N LYS A 48 -1.83 11.94 15.23
CA LYS A 48 -1.16 12.85 16.19
C LYS A 48 -1.88 14.18 16.30
N LYS A 49 -2.32 14.75 15.19
CA LYS A 49 -3.08 16.01 15.20
C LYS A 49 -4.37 15.89 16.00
N ASN A 50 -4.96 14.71 16.03
CA ASN A 50 -6.19 14.45 16.77
C ASN A 50 -5.92 13.88 18.16
N ASN A 51 -4.68 14.01 18.65
CA ASN A 51 -4.28 13.58 19.99
C ASN A 51 -4.55 12.11 20.27
N ARG A 52 -4.38 11.27 19.22
CA ARG A 52 -4.55 9.83 19.35
C ARG A 52 -3.19 9.13 19.30
N ASP A 53 -3.08 8.02 20.02
CA ASP A 53 -1.90 7.17 19.99
C ASP A 53 -2.06 5.96 19.08
N ALA A 54 -3.17 5.91 18.34
CA ALA A 54 -3.45 4.83 17.40
C ALA A 54 -3.86 5.39 16.06
N VAL A 55 -3.41 4.75 14.97
CA VAL A 55 -3.85 5.04 13.61
C VAL A 55 -5.13 4.25 13.36
N LEU A 56 -6.17 4.94 12.91
CA LEU A 56 -7.45 4.33 12.61
C LEU A 56 -7.67 4.21 11.11
N ALA A 57 -8.61 3.36 10.71
CA ALA A 57 -8.97 3.21 9.31
C ALA A 57 -9.38 4.55 8.68
N GLU A 58 -10.04 5.41 9.44
CA GLU A 58 -10.45 6.74 8.95
C GLU A 58 -9.25 7.62 8.57
N ASP A 59 -8.10 7.42 9.22
CA ASP A 59 -6.89 8.17 8.88
C ASP A 59 -6.38 7.76 7.49
N VAL A 60 -6.47 6.48 7.18
CA VAL A 60 -6.09 5.94 5.87
C VAL A 60 -7.12 6.37 4.81
N ASP A 61 -8.40 6.29 5.14
CA ASP A 61 -9.47 6.70 4.21
C ASP A 61 -9.37 8.19 3.89
N SER A 62 -8.95 9.00 4.84
CA SER A 62 -8.74 10.44 4.63
C SER A 62 -7.66 10.68 3.57
N TYR A 63 -6.62 9.86 3.54
CA TYR A 63 -5.60 9.94 2.48
C TYR A 63 -6.22 9.70 1.11
N ARG A 64 -7.04 8.68 0.98
CA ARG A 64 -7.71 8.36 -0.29
C ARG A 64 -8.61 9.51 -0.74
N MET A 65 -9.36 10.09 0.18
CA MET A 65 -10.27 11.20 -0.13
C MET A 65 -9.52 12.45 -0.58
N LYS A 66 -8.34 12.69 -0.02
CA LYS A 66 -7.54 13.88 -0.32
C LYS A 66 -6.71 13.73 -1.60
N PHE A 67 -6.11 12.57 -1.80
CA PHE A 67 -5.15 12.35 -2.89
C PHE A 67 -5.64 11.39 -3.97
N GLY A 68 -6.74 10.69 -3.72
CA GLY A 68 -7.21 9.63 -4.60
C GLY A 68 -6.44 8.32 -4.36
N ASP A 69 -6.63 7.40 -5.25
CA ASP A 69 -6.00 6.08 -5.15
C ASP A 69 -4.53 6.06 -5.56
#